data_0ef31abb5b7485155963c317d1de8545
#
_entry.id   0ef31abb5b7485155963c317d1de8545
#
_cell.length_a   1.000
_cell.length_b   1.000
_cell.length_c   1.000
_cell.angle_alpha   90.00
_cell.angle_beta   90.00
_cell.angle_gamma   90.00
#
_symmetry.space_group_name_H-M   'P 1'
#
loop_
_entity.id
_entity.type
_entity.pdbx_description
1 polymer ?
#
loop_
_entity_poly.entity_id
_entity_poly.type
_entity_poly.pdbx_seq_one_letter_code
_entity_poly.pdbx_strand_id
1 'polypeptide(L)'
;MQLTKYLQAQGIGSRKQCCQLVEQGRIEINGETAEQPAAEIEPAQVQYLAIDGEEIAVIPLPHYYILLHKPAGYETSHKPRDYPSVFSLLPDHIRATEPQAIGRLDADTTGVLLITNDGAFNHRQTSPKHHVAKLYRATLKHPADESLCAALRQGVLLHDDNETVSAAAAELENPHSLLLTLTQGKYHQVKRMVAAAGNRVEALHRLRFGDWECEDLLPGQWRFIQPED
;
A
#
# COMPACT_ATOMS: atom_id res chain seq x y z
N MET A 1 8.42 20.09 18.92
CA MET A 1 9.12 18.89 19.49
C MET A 1 10.61 19.04 19.31
N GLN A 2 11.43 18.32 20.13
CA GLN A 2 12.89 18.37 19.96
C GLN A 2 13.32 17.85 18.58
N LEU A 3 14.30 18.51 17.96
CA LEU A 3 14.83 18.16 16.63
C LEU A 3 15.27 16.69 16.54
N THR A 4 16.04 16.20 17.54
CA THR A 4 16.45 14.79 17.55
C THR A 4 15.28 13.81 17.58
N LYS A 5 14.19 14.16 18.26
CA LYS A 5 12.97 13.35 18.27
C LYS A 5 12.25 13.39 16.93
N TYR A 6 12.25 14.55 16.28
CA TYR A 6 11.72 14.70 14.92
C TYR A 6 12.51 13.83 13.94
N LEU A 7 13.84 13.91 13.93
CA LEU A 7 14.70 13.12 13.04
C LEU A 7 14.54 11.60 13.26
N GLN A 8 14.34 11.16 14.51
CA GLN A 8 14.00 9.76 14.79
C GLN A 8 12.65 9.37 14.15
N ALA A 9 11.64 10.24 14.27
CA ALA A 9 10.33 10.01 13.65
C ALA A 9 10.40 10.01 12.12
N GLN A 10 11.39 10.69 11.52
CA GLN A 10 11.72 10.62 10.10
C GLN A 10 12.49 9.35 9.71
N GLY A 11 12.76 8.43 10.65
CA GLY A 11 13.48 7.18 10.38
C GLY A 11 14.98 7.33 10.10
N ILE A 12 15.58 8.47 10.45
CA ILE A 12 17.00 8.77 10.13
C ILE A 12 17.95 7.94 11.00
N GLY A 13 17.54 7.59 12.21
CA GLY A 13 18.34 6.73 13.06
C GLY A 13 18.00 6.81 14.55
N SER A 14 18.84 6.21 15.38
CA SER A 14 18.73 6.31 16.84
C SER A 14 18.97 7.76 17.31
N ARG A 15 18.51 8.09 18.53
CA ARG A 15 18.72 9.42 19.11
C ARG A 15 20.20 9.84 19.08
N LYS A 16 21.11 8.91 19.39
CA LYS A 16 22.57 9.17 19.35
C LYS A 16 23.04 9.52 17.95
N GLN A 17 22.62 8.76 16.93
CA GLN A 17 22.95 9.04 15.54
C GLN A 17 22.39 10.39 15.08
N CYS A 18 21.14 10.69 15.41
CA CYS A 18 20.54 11.98 15.08
C CYS A 18 21.28 13.16 15.74
N CYS A 19 21.70 13.04 17.04
CA CYS A 19 22.52 14.05 17.69
C CYS A 19 23.85 14.27 16.94
N GLN A 20 24.55 13.19 16.61
CA GLN A 20 25.83 13.26 15.88
C GLN A 20 25.70 13.92 14.50
N LEU A 21 24.65 13.59 13.74
CA LEU A 21 24.41 14.20 12.44
C LEU A 21 24.18 15.72 12.55
N VAL A 22 23.43 16.18 13.55
CA VAL A 22 23.18 17.61 13.81
C VAL A 22 24.48 18.31 14.25
N GLU A 23 25.21 17.74 15.23
CA GLU A 23 26.48 18.28 15.73
C GLU A 23 27.57 18.38 14.65
N GLN A 24 27.49 17.54 13.62
CA GLN A 24 28.39 17.54 12.46
C GLN A 24 27.94 18.50 11.35
N GLY A 25 26.80 19.20 11.50
CA GLY A 25 26.25 20.11 10.49
C GLY A 25 25.76 19.38 9.20
N ARG A 26 25.36 18.11 9.33
CA ARG A 26 24.96 17.26 8.18
C ARG A 26 23.45 17.27 7.90
N ILE A 27 22.66 17.97 8.72
CA ILE A 27 21.23 18.07 8.60
C ILE A 27 20.86 19.48 8.13
N GLU A 28 20.07 19.56 7.09
CA GLU A 28 19.45 20.81 6.62
C GLU A 28 17.93 20.71 6.74
N ILE A 29 17.32 21.79 7.27
CA ILE A 29 15.86 21.90 7.41
C ILE A 29 15.44 23.23 6.79
N ASN A 30 14.53 23.19 5.83
CA ASN A 30 14.06 24.37 5.10
C ASN A 30 15.21 25.24 4.53
N GLY A 31 16.33 24.58 4.15
CA GLY A 31 17.51 25.26 3.58
C GLY A 31 18.49 25.82 4.60
N GLU A 32 18.30 25.62 5.90
CA GLU A 32 19.21 26.02 6.97
C GLU A 32 19.84 24.81 7.63
N THR A 33 21.17 24.89 7.88
CA THR A 33 21.89 23.84 8.61
C THR A 33 21.46 23.82 10.07
N ALA A 34 21.05 22.66 10.55
CA ALA A 34 20.68 22.48 11.94
C ALA A 34 21.94 22.32 12.81
N GLU A 35 22.09 23.15 13.83
CA GLU A 35 23.32 23.18 14.68
C GLU A 35 23.09 22.63 16.09
N GLN A 36 21.83 22.60 16.58
CA GLN A 36 21.52 22.25 17.95
C GLN A 36 20.59 21.03 18.04
N PRO A 37 21.08 19.89 18.54
CA PRO A 37 20.25 18.67 18.67
C PRO A 37 19.00 18.83 19.54
N ALA A 38 19.03 19.74 20.52
CA ALA A 38 17.93 20.00 21.43
C ALA A 38 17.00 21.14 20.96
N ALA A 39 17.25 21.74 19.78
CA ALA A 39 16.39 22.78 19.24
C ALA A 39 14.93 22.30 19.15
N GLU A 40 13.99 23.18 19.42
CA GLU A 40 12.58 22.91 19.22
C GLU A 40 12.21 23.17 17.74
N ILE A 41 11.45 22.25 17.18
CA ILE A 41 10.97 22.31 15.81
C ILE A 41 9.45 22.08 15.76
N GLU A 42 8.80 22.76 14.84
CA GLU A 42 7.39 22.54 14.53
C GLU A 42 7.29 21.64 13.29
N PRO A 43 6.91 20.35 13.44
CA PRO A 43 6.91 19.39 12.34
C PRO A 43 6.10 19.82 11.13
N ALA A 44 4.96 20.49 11.34
CA ALA A 44 4.08 20.96 10.28
C ALA A 44 4.70 22.04 9.39
N GLN A 45 5.77 22.70 9.85
CA GLN A 45 6.47 23.74 9.12
C GLN A 45 7.67 23.23 8.31
N VAL A 46 8.05 21.94 8.48
CA VAL A 46 9.15 21.35 7.74
C VAL A 46 8.66 20.93 6.36
N GLN A 47 9.14 21.59 5.35
CA GLN A 47 8.85 21.32 3.94
C GLN A 47 10.04 20.70 3.20
N TYR A 48 11.25 20.89 3.74
CA TYR A 48 12.49 20.39 3.17
C TYR A 48 13.36 19.81 4.27
N LEU A 49 13.92 18.63 4.01
CA LEU A 49 14.87 17.95 4.87
C LEU A 49 15.95 17.31 3.99
N ALA A 50 17.22 17.62 4.32
CA ALA A 50 18.36 16.98 3.63
C ALA A 50 19.37 16.43 4.62
N ILE A 51 20.09 15.40 4.19
CA ILE A 51 21.22 14.79 4.90
C ILE A 51 22.41 14.79 3.95
N ASP A 52 23.52 15.38 4.36
CA ASP A 52 24.72 15.52 3.50
C ASP A 52 24.45 16.22 2.16
N GLY A 53 23.48 17.16 2.14
CA GLY A 53 23.05 17.85 0.94
C GLY A 53 22.10 17.03 0.03
N GLU A 54 21.76 15.79 0.39
CA GLU A 54 20.78 15.00 -0.34
C GLU A 54 19.38 15.16 0.27
N GLU A 55 18.43 15.67 -0.53
CA GLU A 55 17.05 15.81 -0.12
C GLU A 55 16.39 14.46 0.10
N ILE A 56 15.62 14.34 1.17
CA ILE A 56 14.82 13.16 1.46
C ILE A 56 13.34 13.53 1.63
N ALA A 57 12.46 12.59 1.32
CA ALA A 57 11.02 12.79 1.48
C ALA A 57 10.65 13.02 2.95
N VAL A 58 10.03 14.16 3.25
CA VAL A 58 9.57 14.49 4.60
C VAL A 58 8.36 13.63 4.95
N ILE A 59 8.48 12.80 5.99
CA ILE A 59 7.39 11.95 6.47
C ILE A 59 6.39 12.81 7.26
N PRO A 60 5.11 12.85 6.87
CA PRO A 60 4.06 13.51 7.65
C PRO A 60 3.91 12.89 9.03
N LEU A 61 3.76 13.70 10.06
CA LEU A 61 3.60 13.26 11.44
C LEU A 61 2.25 13.71 12.02
N PRO A 62 1.68 12.96 12.98
CA PRO A 62 2.22 11.73 13.59
C PRO A 62 2.00 10.47 12.74
N HIS A 63 1.09 10.51 11.78
CA HIS A 63 0.76 9.40 10.90
C HIS A 63 0.96 9.80 9.44
N TYR A 64 1.34 8.81 8.65
CA TYR A 64 1.46 8.97 7.21
C TYR A 64 0.74 7.83 6.48
N TYR A 65 0.34 8.13 5.27
CA TYR A 65 -0.35 7.21 4.39
C TYR A 65 0.31 7.28 3.01
N ILE A 66 0.66 6.13 2.48
CA ILE A 66 1.33 6.01 1.18
C ILE A 66 0.40 5.25 0.24
N LEU A 67 0.20 5.82 -0.94
CA LEU A 67 -0.37 5.14 -2.09
C LEU A 67 0.80 4.66 -2.95
N LEU A 68 0.88 3.35 -3.16
CA LEU A 68 1.89 2.70 -4.00
C LEU A 68 1.18 2.01 -5.19
N HIS A 69 1.69 2.23 -6.40
CA HIS A 69 1.37 1.36 -7.53
C HIS A 69 2.29 0.13 -7.46
N LYS A 70 1.80 -0.93 -6.82
CA LYS A 70 2.59 -2.16 -6.65
C LYS A 70 2.83 -2.83 -8.01
N PRO A 71 4.07 -3.06 -8.42
CA PRO A 71 4.39 -3.88 -9.59
C PRO A 71 4.29 -5.39 -9.25
N ALA A 72 4.26 -6.23 -10.28
CA ALA A 72 4.46 -7.67 -10.11
C ALA A 72 5.90 -7.98 -9.62
N GLY A 73 6.09 -9.16 -9.05
CA GLY A 73 7.40 -9.63 -8.58
C GLY A 73 7.81 -9.10 -7.20
N TYR A 74 6.88 -8.59 -6.38
CA TYR A 74 7.13 -8.14 -5.02
C TYR A 74 6.12 -8.75 -4.04
N GLU A 75 6.61 -9.26 -2.91
CA GLU A 75 5.76 -9.76 -1.83
C GLU A 75 5.31 -8.63 -0.89
N THR A 76 4.04 -8.64 -0.50
CA THR A 76 3.54 -7.76 0.56
C THR A 76 3.89 -8.35 1.92
N SER A 77 5.18 -8.30 2.28
CA SER A 77 5.74 -8.92 3.49
C SER A 77 7.02 -8.23 3.93
N HIS A 78 7.22 -8.04 5.25
CA HIS A 78 8.52 -7.66 5.84
C HIS A 78 9.52 -8.82 5.86
N LYS A 79 9.03 -10.07 5.71
CA LYS A 79 9.85 -11.29 5.67
C LYS A 79 9.52 -12.05 4.38
N PRO A 80 9.94 -11.52 3.22
CA PRO A 80 9.68 -12.16 1.94
C PRO A 80 10.45 -13.49 1.83
N ARG A 81 9.96 -14.39 0.96
CA ARG A 81 10.54 -15.72 0.75
C ARG A 81 11.08 -15.90 -0.66
N ASP A 82 10.23 -15.66 -1.65
CA ASP A 82 10.51 -15.98 -3.05
C ASP A 82 10.79 -14.74 -3.91
N TYR A 83 10.21 -13.58 -3.53
CA TYR A 83 10.36 -12.31 -4.24
C TYR A 83 10.77 -11.20 -3.27
N PRO A 84 11.40 -10.11 -3.72
CA PRO A 84 11.73 -8.99 -2.85
C PRO A 84 10.50 -8.41 -2.14
N SER A 85 10.73 -7.83 -0.98
CA SER A 85 9.68 -7.14 -0.22
C SER A 85 9.16 -5.92 -0.97
N VAL A 86 7.85 -5.70 -1.00
CA VAL A 86 7.25 -4.47 -1.52
C VAL A 86 7.77 -3.22 -0.81
N PHE A 87 8.15 -3.33 0.45
CA PHE A 87 8.73 -2.21 1.21
C PHE A 87 10.10 -1.77 0.69
N SER A 88 10.82 -2.62 -0.07
CA SER A 88 12.09 -2.21 -0.72
C SER A 88 11.91 -1.16 -1.83
N LEU A 89 10.69 -0.91 -2.26
CA LEU A 89 10.35 0.18 -3.19
C LEU A 89 10.30 1.56 -2.50
N LEU A 90 10.30 1.58 -1.17
CA LEU A 90 10.31 2.82 -0.36
C LEU A 90 11.75 3.19 0.02
N PRO A 91 12.06 4.49 0.22
CA PRO A 91 13.33 4.94 0.76
C PRO A 91 13.66 4.31 2.12
N ASP A 92 14.95 4.17 2.41
CA ASP A 92 15.46 3.52 3.61
C ASP A 92 14.92 4.13 4.91
N HIS A 93 14.84 5.45 4.99
CA HIS A 93 14.34 6.16 6.16
C HIS A 93 12.85 5.88 6.39
N ILE A 94 12.02 5.77 5.34
CA ILE A 94 10.62 5.39 5.47
C ILE A 94 10.52 3.93 5.94
N ARG A 95 11.34 3.03 5.37
CA ARG A 95 11.38 1.62 5.78
C ARG A 95 11.78 1.44 7.26
N ALA A 96 12.69 2.30 7.74
CA ALA A 96 13.15 2.28 9.13
C ALA A 96 12.03 2.60 10.16
N THR A 97 10.90 3.20 9.72
CA THR A 97 9.72 3.41 10.57
C THR A 97 8.80 2.18 10.64
N GLU A 98 9.17 1.06 10.02
CA GLU A 98 8.42 -0.21 10.00
C GLU A 98 6.95 -0.06 9.56
N PRO A 99 6.68 0.55 8.39
CA PRO A 99 5.32 0.76 7.90
C PRO A 99 4.59 -0.56 7.65
N GLN A 100 3.26 -0.55 7.75
CA GLN A 100 2.41 -1.70 7.51
C GLN A 100 1.61 -1.53 6.22
N ALA A 101 1.48 -2.59 5.42
CA ALA A 101 0.58 -2.59 4.29
C ALA A 101 -0.89 -2.74 4.75
N ILE A 102 -1.79 -2.01 4.11
CA ILE A 102 -3.23 -2.11 4.33
C ILE A 102 -3.80 -3.19 3.41
N GLY A 103 -3.97 -4.37 3.99
CA GLY A 103 -4.24 -5.58 3.22
C GLY A 103 -2.99 -6.05 2.45
N ARG A 104 -3.20 -7.04 1.60
CA ARG A 104 -2.11 -7.66 0.83
C ARG A 104 -2.51 -7.81 -0.63
N LEU A 105 -1.49 -7.82 -1.48
CA LEU A 105 -1.56 -8.29 -2.86
C LEU A 105 -0.53 -9.42 -3.04
N ASP A 106 -0.88 -10.42 -3.83
CA ASP A 106 0.02 -11.51 -4.19
C ASP A 106 1.22 -10.97 -4.97
N ALA A 107 2.30 -11.73 -5.06
CA ALA A 107 3.51 -11.30 -5.74
C ALA A 107 3.26 -10.95 -7.22
N ASP A 108 2.40 -11.70 -7.88
CA ASP A 108 2.01 -11.50 -9.29
C ASP A 108 0.88 -10.48 -9.51
N THR A 109 0.23 -10.03 -8.44
CA THR A 109 -0.86 -9.05 -8.49
C THR A 109 -0.30 -7.63 -8.44
N THR A 110 -0.83 -6.75 -9.29
CA THR A 110 -0.40 -5.36 -9.42
C THR A 110 -1.46 -4.37 -8.95
N GLY A 111 -1.12 -3.07 -8.92
CA GLY A 111 -2.07 -1.98 -8.69
C GLY A 111 -2.02 -1.36 -7.30
N VAL A 112 -3.12 -0.79 -6.86
CA VAL A 112 -3.24 0.01 -5.64
C VAL A 112 -2.85 -0.79 -4.41
N LEU A 113 -1.83 -0.35 -3.69
CA LEU A 113 -1.47 -0.81 -2.35
C LEU A 113 -1.29 0.38 -1.42
N LEU A 114 -2.01 0.38 -0.31
CA LEU A 114 -1.86 1.39 0.73
C LEU A 114 -0.88 0.91 1.81
N ILE A 115 -0.07 1.85 2.33
CA ILE A 115 0.93 1.59 3.36
C ILE A 115 0.85 2.71 4.40
N THR A 116 0.96 2.40 5.69
CA THR A 116 0.85 3.39 6.77
C THR A 116 1.57 2.93 8.05
N ASN A 117 1.85 3.87 8.96
CA ASN A 117 2.22 3.60 10.35
C ASN A 117 1.01 3.71 11.31
N ASP A 118 -0.19 4.05 10.81
CA ASP A 118 -1.42 4.14 11.61
C ASP A 118 -2.11 2.77 11.70
N GLY A 119 -1.90 2.06 12.80
CA GLY A 119 -2.51 0.76 13.04
C GLY A 119 -4.04 0.82 13.17
N ALA A 120 -4.60 1.92 13.69
CA ALA A 120 -6.04 2.07 13.81
C ALA A 120 -6.70 2.25 12.43
N PHE A 121 -6.09 3.07 11.57
CA PHE A 121 -6.54 3.23 10.18
C PHE A 121 -6.41 1.90 9.43
N ASN A 122 -5.25 1.22 9.53
CA ASN A 122 -5.06 -0.09 8.89
C ASN A 122 -6.18 -1.07 9.29
N HIS A 123 -6.47 -1.17 10.58
CA HIS A 123 -7.55 -2.04 11.08
C HIS A 123 -8.92 -1.64 10.53
N ARG A 124 -9.26 -0.35 10.46
CA ARG A 124 -10.51 0.12 9.84
C ARG A 124 -10.62 -0.31 8.38
N GLN A 125 -9.56 -0.14 7.60
CA GLN A 125 -9.55 -0.43 6.17
C GLN A 125 -9.54 -1.94 5.84
N THR A 126 -9.00 -2.78 6.73
CA THR A 126 -8.87 -4.22 6.48
C THR A 126 -9.97 -5.06 7.14
N SER A 127 -10.64 -4.53 8.15
CA SER A 127 -11.69 -5.25 8.87
C SER A 127 -12.87 -5.58 7.96
N PRO A 128 -13.33 -6.85 7.92
CA PRO A 128 -14.50 -7.24 7.13
C PRO A 128 -15.78 -6.46 7.49
N LYS A 129 -15.87 -5.91 8.71
CA LYS A 129 -17.04 -5.15 9.20
C LYS A 129 -17.25 -3.83 8.46
N HIS A 130 -16.20 -3.24 7.91
CA HIS A 130 -16.28 -1.94 7.23
C HIS A 130 -16.56 -2.06 5.72
N HIS A 131 -16.54 -3.27 5.16
CA HIS A 131 -16.91 -3.55 3.77
C HIS A 131 -16.21 -2.64 2.74
N VAL A 132 -14.96 -2.21 3.00
CA VAL A 132 -14.21 -1.35 2.08
C VAL A 132 -14.09 -2.04 0.72
N ALA A 133 -14.62 -1.42 -0.30
CA ALA A 133 -14.67 -1.96 -1.65
C ALA A 133 -13.26 -2.01 -2.28
N LYS A 134 -12.96 -3.07 -3.02
CA LYS A 134 -11.76 -3.24 -3.81
C LYS A 134 -12.18 -3.63 -5.22
N LEU A 135 -11.83 -2.80 -6.19
CA LEU A 135 -12.11 -3.07 -7.61
C LEU A 135 -10.88 -3.70 -8.26
N TYR A 136 -11.10 -4.82 -8.91
CA TYR A 136 -10.06 -5.56 -9.63
C TYR A 136 -10.40 -5.68 -11.10
N ARG A 137 -9.38 -5.58 -11.96
CA ARG A 137 -9.40 -6.07 -13.34
C ARG A 137 -8.68 -7.41 -13.38
N ALA A 138 -9.38 -8.45 -13.84
CA ALA A 138 -8.82 -9.78 -14.01
C ALA A 138 -8.77 -10.13 -15.51
N THR A 139 -7.59 -10.44 -16.04
CA THR A 139 -7.43 -11.03 -17.36
C THR A 139 -7.78 -12.50 -17.29
N LEU A 140 -8.73 -12.94 -18.10
CA LEU A 140 -9.26 -14.31 -18.12
C LEU A 140 -8.59 -15.14 -19.19
N LYS A 141 -8.26 -16.39 -18.87
CA LYS A 141 -7.67 -17.34 -19.82
C LYS A 141 -8.64 -17.71 -20.95
N HIS A 142 -9.90 -17.95 -20.61
CA HIS A 142 -10.94 -18.33 -21.57
C HIS A 142 -11.93 -17.18 -21.74
N PRO A 143 -12.52 -17.04 -22.94
CA PRO A 143 -13.57 -16.05 -23.15
C PRO A 143 -14.75 -16.36 -22.22
N ALA A 144 -15.33 -15.32 -21.67
CA ALA A 144 -16.46 -15.37 -20.75
C ALA A 144 -17.63 -14.55 -21.27
N ASP A 145 -18.80 -14.83 -20.76
CA ASP A 145 -20.05 -14.13 -21.00
C ASP A 145 -20.71 -13.74 -19.66
N GLU A 146 -21.92 -13.20 -19.73
CA GLU A 146 -22.68 -12.75 -18.56
C GLU A 146 -22.97 -13.88 -17.54
N SER A 147 -22.92 -15.14 -17.94
CA SER A 147 -23.13 -16.27 -17.03
C SER A 147 -22.04 -16.35 -15.95
N LEU A 148 -20.78 -16.04 -16.30
CA LEU A 148 -19.69 -15.92 -15.34
C LEU A 148 -19.98 -14.81 -14.33
N CYS A 149 -20.37 -13.62 -14.79
CA CYS A 149 -20.67 -12.49 -13.93
C CYS A 149 -21.85 -12.80 -13.00
N ALA A 150 -22.89 -13.41 -13.52
CA ALA A 150 -24.06 -13.82 -12.74
C ALA A 150 -23.67 -14.83 -11.64
N ALA A 151 -22.86 -15.84 -11.95
CA ALA A 151 -22.36 -16.80 -10.96
C ALA A 151 -21.55 -16.14 -9.86
N LEU A 152 -20.64 -15.21 -10.20
CA LEU A 152 -19.83 -14.47 -9.24
C LEU A 152 -20.65 -13.56 -8.30
N ARG A 153 -21.72 -12.95 -8.83
CA ARG A 153 -22.64 -12.11 -8.01
C ARG A 153 -23.56 -12.96 -7.14
N GLN A 154 -24.05 -14.10 -7.64
CA GLN A 154 -24.91 -15.01 -6.87
C GLN A 154 -24.14 -15.72 -5.76
N GLY A 155 -22.85 -15.95 -5.95
CA GLY A 155 -21.95 -16.60 -5.02
C GLY A 155 -21.44 -17.93 -5.53
N VAL A 156 -20.17 -18.19 -5.24
CA VAL A 156 -19.45 -19.42 -5.59
C VAL A 156 -18.88 -20.06 -4.33
N LEU A 157 -18.89 -21.40 -4.28
CA LEU A 157 -18.33 -22.15 -3.17
C LEU A 157 -16.79 -22.18 -3.28
N LEU A 158 -16.11 -21.67 -2.28
CA LEU A 158 -14.67 -21.85 -2.11
C LEU A 158 -14.43 -23.15 -1.33
N HIS A 159 -14.07 -24.21 -2.04
CA HIS A 159 -13.98 -25.57 -1.46
C HIS A 159 -12.98 -25.65 -0.29
N ASP A 160 -11.86 -24.94 -0.36
CA ASP A 160 -10.83 -24.98 0.71
C ASP A 160 -11.34 -24.41 2.04
N ASP A 161 -12.22 -23.39 1.99
CA ASP A 161 -12.81 -22.74 3.17
C ASP A 161 -14.19 -23.32 3.51
N ASN A 162 -14.78 -24.11 2.61
CA ASN A 162 -16.17 -24.57 2.65
C ASN A 162 -17.16 -23.41 2.86
N GLU A 163 -16.91 -22.29 2.19
CA GLU A 163 -17.69 -21.06 2.34
C GLU A 163 -18.12 -20.52 0.97
N THR A 164 -19.38 -20.11 0.88
CA THR A 164 -19.90 -19.43 -0.31
C THR A 164 -19.60 -17.94 -0.19
N VAL A 165 -18.95 -17.38 -1.21
CA VAL A 165 -18.61 -15.97 -1.31
C VAL A 165 -19.17 -15.37 -2.60
N SER A 166 -19.63 -14.13 -2.51
CA SER A 166 -20.17 -13.39 -3.65
C SER A 166 -19.38 -12.11 -3.90
N ALA A 167 -19.39 -11.65 -5.13
CA ALA A 167 -18.91 -10.33 -5.51
C ALA A 167 -20.00 -9.28 -5.28
N ALA A 168 -19.61 -8.09 -4.86
CA ALA A 168 -20.51 -6.94 -4.77
C ALA A 168 -20.93 -6.46 -6.16
N ALA A 169 -20.01 -6.56 -7.15
CA ALA A 169 -20.29 -6.35 -8.56
C ALA A 169 -19.35 -7.22 -9.41
N ALA A 170 -19.83 -7.63 -10.59
CA ALA A 170 -19.04 -8.32 -11.59
C ALA A 170 -19.60 -7.95 -12.97
N GLU A 171 -18.71 -7.51 -13.86
CA GLU A 171 -19.04 -7.14 -15.24
C GLU A 171 -17.86 -7.41 -16.19
N LEU A 172 -18.12 -7.64 -17.44
CA LEU A 172 -17.08 -7.83 -18.46
C LEU A 172 -16.83 -6.52 -19.21
N GLU A 173 -15.57 -6.08 -19.29
CA GLU A 173 -15.15 -5.05 -20.23
C GLU A 173 -15.07 -5.60 -21.65
N ASN A 174 -14.68 -6.88 -21.76
CA ASN A 174 -14.64 -7.69 -22.98
C ASN A 174 -14.58 -9.18 -22.59
N PRO A 175 -14.66 -10.16 -23.55
CA PRO A 175 -14.68 -11.59 -23.19
C PRO A 175 -13.48 -12.09 -22.36
N HIS A 176 -12.35 -11.39 -22.37
CA HIS A 176 -11.15 -11.76 -21.60
C HIS A 176 -10.83 -10.80 -20.45
N SER A 177 -11.66 -9.81 -20.17
CA SER A 177 -11.42 -8.81 -19.11
C SER A 177 -12.64 -8.67 -18.21
N LEU A 178 -12.48 -9.07 -16.96
CA LEU A 178 -13.49 -9.02 -15.91
C LEU A 178 -13.18 -7.91 -14.91
N LEU A 179 -14.13 -7.02 -14.67
CA LEU A 179 -14.15 -6.12 -13.52
C LEU A 179 -14.89 -6.79 -12.37
N LEU A 180 -14.24 -6.88 -11.20
CA LEU A 180 -14.79 -7.53 -10.02
C LEU A 180 -14.62 -6.65 -8.78
N THR A 181 -15.74 -6.32 -8.13
CA THR A 181 -15.73 -5.59 -6.86
C THR A 181 -15.96 -6.54 -5.69
N LEU A 182 -15.02 -6.53 -4.74
CA LEU A 182 -15.10 -7.28 -3.49
C LEU A 182 -15.08 -6.35 -2.29
N THR A 183 -15.83 -6.69 -1.24
CA THR A 183 -15.83 -6.01 0.07
C THR A 183 -15.08 -6.80 1.15
N GLN A 184 -14.63 -8.01 0.81
CA GLN A 184 -13.83 -8.89 1.64
C GLN A 184 -12.42 -9.06 1.06
N GLY A 185 -11.51 -9.70 1.80
CA GLY A 185 -10.13 -9.94 1.36
C GLY A 185 -9.61 -11.28 1.85
N LYS A 186 -10.15 -12.39 1.31
CA LYS A 186 -9.66 -13.74 1.59
C LYS A 186 -8.40 -14.06 0.78
N TYR A 187 -7.67 -15.06 1.20
CA TYR A 187 -6.49 -15.55 0.49
C TYR A 187 -6.85 -15.92 -0.96
N HIS A 188 -6.15 -15.33 -1.92
CA HIS A 188 -6.31 -15.50 -3.37
C HIS A 188 -7.77 -15.42 -3.84
N GLN A 189 -8.61 -14.58 -3.20
CA GLN A 189 -10.07 -14.63 -3.35
C GLN A 189 -10.54 -14.51 -4.79
N VAL A 190 -10.06 -13.51 -5.55
CA VAL A 190 -10.46 -13.30 -6.96
C VAL A 190 -10.14 -14.53 -7.81
N LYS A 191 -8.90 -15.05 -7.70
CA LYS A 191 -8.44 -16.22 -8.47
C LYS A 191 -9.28 -17.46 -8.16
N ARG A 192 -9.56 -17.69 -6.88
CA ARG A 192 -10.37 -18.84 -6.41
C ARG A 192 -11.84 -18.71 -6.84
N MET A 193 -12.43 -17.52 -6.75
CA MET A 193 -13.80 -17.29 -7.19
C MET A 193 -13.96 -17.53 -8.70
N VAL A 194 -13.06 -16.98 -9.51
CA VAL A 194 -13.06 -17.18 -10.96
C VAL A 194 -12.85 -18.65 -11.32
N ALA A 195 -11.97 -19.37 -10.59
CA ALA A 195 -11.75 -20.80 -10.77
C ALA A 195 -13.01 -21.61 -10.42
N ALA A 196 -13.68 -21.30 -9.32
CA ALA A 196 -14.94 -21.94 -8.94
C ALA A 196 -16.08 -21.68 -9.92
N ALA A 197 -16.05 -20.54 -10.64
CA ALA A 197 -16.98 -20.21 -11.71
C ALA A 197 -16.57 -20.77 -13.09
N GLY A 198 -15.52 -21.64 -13.17
CA GLY A 198 -15.15 -22.36 -14.38
C GLY A 198 -14.18 -21.63 -15.32
N ASN A 199 -13.50 -20.56 -14.87
CA ASN A 199 -12.48 -19.86 -15.65
C ASN A 199 -11.17 -19.75 -14.88
N ARG A 200 -10.16 -19.06 -15.40
CA ARG A 200 -8.85 -18.87 -14.78
C ARG A 200 -8.36 -17.44 -14.96
N VAL A 201 -7.84 -16.85 -13.89
CA VAL A 201 -7.16 -15.55 -13.93
C VAL A 201 -5.71 -15.75 -14.37
N GLU A 202 -5.27 -15.05 -15.40
CA GLU A 202 -3.88 -15.02 -15.88
C GLU A 202 -3.13 -13.81 -15.37
N ALA A 203 -3.81 -12.65 -15.25
CA ALA A 203 -3.26 -11.44 -14.63
C ALA A 203 -4.32 -10.78 -13.77
N LEU A 204 -3.90 -10.17 -12.66
CA LEU A 204 -4.76 -9.49 -11.71
C LEU A 204 -4.21 -8.12 -11.37
N HIS A 205 -5.04 -7.11 -11.52
CA HIS A 205 -4.72 -5.73 -11.20
C HIS A 205 -5.77 -5.13 -10.29
N ARG A 206 -5.36 -4.57 -9.15
CA ARG A 206 -6.29 -3.83 -8.29
C ARG A 206 -6.34 -2.38 -8.73
N LEU A 207 -7.43 -2.00 -9.38
CA LEU A 207 -7.69 -0.64 -9.87
C LEU A 207 -7.94 0.33 -8.73
N ARG A 208 -8.72 -0.10 -7.72
CA ARG A 208 -9.17 0.77 -6.64
C ARG A 208 -9.24 0.05 -5.30
N PHE A 209 -8.92 0.77 -4.25
CA PHE A 209 -9.11 0.37 -2.86
C PHE A 209 -9.83 1.52 -2.13
N GLY A 210 -11.10 1.32 -1.71
CA GLY A 210 -11.94 2.42 -1.24
C GLY A 210 -12.04 3.50 -2.32
N ASP A 211 -11.59 4.71 -1.99
CA ASP A 211 -11.60 5.88 -2.87
C ASP A 211 -10.26 6.12 -3.58
N TRP A 212 -9.24 5.30 -3.33
CA TRP A 212 -7.89 5.49 -3.89
C TRP A 212 -7.66 4.69 -5.15
N GLU A 213 -7.12 5.37 -6.15
CA GLU A 213 -6.66 4.87 -7.44
C GLU A 213 -5.21 5.28 -7.67
N CYS A 214 -4.47 4.56 -8.52
CA CYS A 214 -3.04 4.83 -8.77
C CYS A 214 -2.71 4.97 -10.27
N GLU A 215 -3.68 5.34 -11.10
CA GLU A 215 -3.51 5.45 -12.55
C GLU A 215 -2.48 6.52 -12.95
N ASP A 216 -2.27 7.51 -12.12
CA ASP A 216 -1.28 8.58 -12.28
C ASP A 216 0.15 8.17 -11.87
N LEU A 217 0.32 7.00 -11.25
CA LEU A 217 1.61 6.47 -10.82
C LEU A 217 2.10 5.39 -11.77
N LEU A 218 3.36 5.43 -12.16
CA LEU A 218 4.00 4.31 -12.85
C LEU A 218 4.21 3.13 -11.87
N PRO A 219 4.28 1.87 -12.34
CA PRO A 219 4.59 0.72 -11.48
C PRO A 219 5.85 0.93 -10.65
N GLY A 220 5.76 0.72 -9.34
CA GLY A 220 6.82 0.97 -8.37
C GLY A 220 6.87 2.39 -7.81
N GLN A 221 6.16 3.35 -8.40
CA GLN A 221 6.05 4.69 -7.86
C GLN A 221 5.04 4.76 -6.70
N TRP A 222 5.28 5.71 -5.82
CA TRP A 222 4.44 5.97 -4.66
C TRP A 222 4.37 7.47 -4.36
N ARG A 223 3.36 7.86 -3.57
CA ARG A 223 3.26 9.21 -2.99
C ARG A 223 2.61 9.16 -1.62
N PHE A 224 2.82 10.19 -0.81
CA PHE A 224 2.00 10.42 0.36
C PHE A 224 0.59 10.86 -0.05
N ILE A 225 -0.40 10.39 0.69
CA ILE A 225 -1.82 10.78 0.55
C ILE A 225 -2.36 11.24 1.90
N GLN A 226 -3.45 12.01 1.87
CA GLN A 226 -4.24 12.33 3.05
C GLN A 226 -5.55 11.57 2.94
N PRO A 227 -5.86 10.65 3.85
CA PRO A 227 -7.21 10.08 3.91
C PRO A 227 -8.16 11.21 4.32
N GLU A 228 -9.26 11.35 3.59
CA GLU A 228 -10.37 12.16 4.05
C GLU A 228 -10.99 11.48 5.27
N ASP A 229 -11.31 12.27 6.30
CA ASP A 229 -11.92 11.81 7.56
C ASP A 229 -13.33 11.26 7.38
#